data_9151b2750ee8c8a3e3c62f4dbbafd55c
#
_entry.id   9151b2750ee8c8a3e3c62f4dbbafd55c
#
_cell.length_a   1.000
_cell.length_b   1.000
_cell.length_c   1.000
_cell.angle_alpha   90.00
_cell.angle_beta   90.00
_cell.angle_gamma   90.00
#
_symmetry.space_group_name_H-M   'P 1'
#
loop_
_entity.id
_entity.type
_entity.pdbx_description
1 polymer ?
#
loop_
_entity_poly.entity_id
_entity_poly.type
_entity_poly.pdbx_seq_one_letter_code
_entity_poly.pdbx_strand_id
1 'polypeptide(L)'
;VEENVLDPGAEWTQRDRGEDRSRVGAPMTYTLADRGLNTTIDVRDLNTGAASRHGISNQSRREWRRRRIIDERSKTRKSRERNLVKANQFIRDRSQLPIALQEEVARLYRRLSDKGYVTGRSIAGVAAACTYLVAREENVPRQIPDVAEQFSIEEKELSRLIRQVCRMLNMHSISSPDQYIDPFMSKLELPPSMRSQVQHLWSVVKPHEDVWQGKKPMGVAAALIYKACSESGSPRTQSEICSIANVSEVTLRGLLRLIEGLLSKLGEGSQQ
;
A
#
# COMPACT_ATOMS: atom_id res chain seq x y z
N VAL A 1 -50.08 17.71 13.39
CA VAL A 1 -49.28 17.68 12.12
C VAL A 1 -47.87 17.15 12.36
N GLU A 2 -47.63 16.46 13.49
CA GLU A 2 -46.33 15.89 13.84
C GLU A 2 -46.28 14.35 13.80
N GLU A 3 -47.30 13.69 13.25
CA GLU A 3 -47.48 12.24 13.34
C GLU A 3 -46.60 11.42 12.35
N ASN A 4 -45.87 12.03 11.44
CA ASN A 4 -45.09 11.33 10.41
C ASN A 4 -43.58 11.48 10.53
N VAL A 5 -43.04 11.84 11.70
CA VAL A 5 -41.58 11.98 11.91
C VAL A 5 -40.93 10.65 12.26
N LEU A 6 -41.68 9.68 12.75
CA LEU A 6 -41.21 8.35 13.08
C LEU A 6 -41.56 7.36 11.97
N ASP A 7 -40.60 6.95 11.19
CA ASP A 7 -40.75 5.85 10.25
C ASP A 7 -40.72 4.52 11.02
N PRO A 8 -41.87 3.78 11.09
CA PRO A 8 -41.95 2.51 11.81
C PRO A 8 -41.34 1.33 11.02
N GLY A 9 -40.70 1.59 9.89
CA GLY A 9 -40.04 0.57 9.08
C GLY A 9 -38.88 -0.11 9.85
N ALA A 10 -38.69 -1.42 9.64
CA ALA A 10 -37.59 -2.16 10.23
C ALA A 10 -36.24 -1.59 9.72
N GLU A 11 -35.30 -1.35 10.63
CA GLU A 11 -34.01 -0.73 10.35
C GLU A 11 -33.06 -1.61 9.54
N TRP A 12 -33.34 -2.91 9.40
CA TRP A 12 -32.46 -3.93 8.79
C TRP A 12 -33.10 -4.76 7.69
N THR A 13 -34.01 -4.22 6.92
CA THR A 13 -34.58 -4.94 5.79
C THR A 13 -33.56 -5.01 4.65
N GLN A 14 -32.76 -6.07 4.61
CA GLN A 14 -32.11 -6.50 3.38
C GLN A 14 -33.19 -7.00 2.41
N ARG A 15 -33.35 -6.33 1.29
CA ARG A 15 -34.11 -6.85 0.17
C ARG A 15 -33.18 -7.61 -0.76
N ASP A 16 -33.68 -8.71 -1.34
CA ASP A 16 -32.98 -9.62 -2.27
C ASP A 16 -32.33 -8.95 -3.51
N ARG A 17 -32.46 -7.64 -3.66
CA ARG A 17 -31.92 -6.85 -4.79
C ARG A 17 -30.66 -6.03 -4.46
N GLY A 18 -29.96 -6.33 -3.38
CA GLY A 18 -28.65 -5.71 -3.09
C GLY A 18 -28.67 -4.25 -2.66
N GLU A 19 -29.84 -3.60 -2.53
CA GLU A 19 -29.95 -2.27 -1.93
C GLU A 19 -30.08 -2.39 -0.41
N ASP A 20 -28.98 -2.13 0.28
CA ASP A 20 -28.97 -2.02 1.75
C ASP A 20 -29.64 -0.70 2.15
N ARG A 21 -30.84 -0.79 2.73
CA ARG A 21 -31.61 0.34 3.27
C ARG A 21 -31.46 0.46 4.78
N SER A 22 -30.46 -0.18 5.36
CA SER A 22 -30.21 -0.04 6.79
C SER A 22 -29.91 1.42 7.14
N ARG A 23 -30.48 1.92 8.22
CA ARG A 23 -30.20 3.26 8.76
C ARG A 23 -28.88 3.27 9.58
N VAL A 24 -28.05 2.29 9.39
CA VAL A 24 -26.72 2.23 10.00
C VAL A 24 -25.86 3.32 9.38
N GLY A 25 -25.19 4.10 10.21
CA GLY A 25 -24.25 5.12 9.76
C GLY A 25 -23.10 4.50 8.95
N ALA A 26 -22.39 5.31 8.19
CA ALA A 26 -21.22 4.87 7.45
C ALA A 26 -20.22 4.15 8.38
N PRO A 27 -19.56 3.08 7.91
CA PRO A 27 -18.58 2.37 8.71
C PRO A 27 -17.43 3.31 9.13
N MET A 28 -16.90 3.08 10.32
CA MET A 28 -15.78 3.84 10.83
C MET A 28 -14.53 3.56 10.00
N THR A 29 -13.91 4.60 9.43
CA THR A 29 -12.71 4.49 8.61
C THR A 29 -11.54 5.28 9.20
N TYR A 30 -10.33 4.71 9.12
CA TYR A 30 -9.11 5.40 9.57
C TYR A 30 -8.58 6.39 8.53
N THR A 31 -9.04 6.31 7.28
CA THR A 31 -8.67 7.23 6.20
C THR A 31 -9.23 8.65 6.37
N LEU A 32 -10.25 8.80 7.24
CA LEU A 32 -10.77 10.11 7.64
C LEU A 32 -10.16 10.53 8.99
N ALA A 33 -9.84 11.81 9.15
CA ALA A 33 -9.22 12.31 10.39
C ALA A 33 -10.14 12.14 11.61
N ASP A 34 -11.43 12.30 11.41
CA ASP A 34 -12.50 12.12 12.39
C ASP A 34 -13.08 10.71 12.45
N ARG A 35 -12.53 9.76 11.68
CA ARG A 35 -13.01 8.39 11.51
C ARG A 35 -14.42 8.27 10.92
N GLY A 36 -14.93 9.32 10.29
CA GLY A 36 -16.31 9.35 9.76
C GLY A 36 -17.39 9.59 10.80
N LEU A 37 -17.01 9.99 12.03
CA LEU A 37 -17.98 10.21 13.11
C LEU A 37 -18.75 11.53 13.00
N ASN A 38 -18.21 12.51 12.28
CA ASN A 38 -18.84 13.81 12.11
C ASN A 38 -19.70 13.85 10.85
N THR A 39 -20.84 14.55 10.95
CA THR A 39 -21.65 14.87 9.78
C THR A 39 -20.96 15.87 8.89
N THR A 40 -21.20 15.82 7.59
CA THR A 40 -20.64 16.74 6.60
C THR A 40 -21.76 17.36 5.75
N ILE A 41 -21.57 18.62 5.36
CA ILE A 41 -22.48 19.28 4.43
C ILE A 41 -22.05 18.90 3.01
N ASP A 42 -22.86 18.14 2.28
CA ASP A 42 -22.52 17.73 0.92
C ASP A 42 -22.63 18.90 -0.06
N VAL A 43 -21.62 19.03 -0.93
CA VAL A 43 -21.62 20.05 -2.01
C VAL A 43 -22.65 19.73 -3.07
N ARG A 44 -22.94 18.45 -3.27
CA ARG A 44 -23.93 18.01 -4.26
C ARG A 44 -25.31 18.57 -3.95
N ASP A 45 -25.70 18.56 -2.69
CA ASP A 45 -26.98 19.11 -2.24
C ASP A 45 -27.12 20.61 -2.49
N LEU A 46 -25.99 21.33 -2.50
CA LEU A 46 -25.96 22.76 -2.77
C LEU A 46 -25.95 23.14 -4.26
N ASN A 47 -25.45 22.25 -5.12
CA ASN A 47 -25.19 22.55 -6.53
C ASN A 47 -26.14 21.83 -7.52
N THR A 48 -26.79 20.74 -7.10
CA THR A 48 -27.67 19.94 -7.96
C THR A 48 -29.11 20.43 -7.97
N GLY A 49 -29.88 19.92 -8.93
CA GLY A 49 -31.28 20.30 -9.18
C GLY A 49 -32.23 20.16 -7.99
N ALA A 50 -31.87 19.40 -6.94
CA ALA A 50 -32.62 19.34 -5.70
C ALA A 50 -32.68 20.71 -5.02
N ALA A 51 -31.55 21.38 -4.88
CA ALA A 51 -31.50 22.75 -4.34
C ALA A 51 -32.26 23.77 -5.20
N SER A 52 -32.30 23.53 -6.52
CA SER A 52 -33.08 24.36 -7.46
C SER A 52 -34.58 24.09 -7.37
N ARG A 53 -35.01 22.82 -7.18
CA ARG A 53 -36.40 22.42 -7.00
C ARG A 53 -37.02 22.97 -5.71
N HIS A 54 -36.23 23.09 -4.65
CA HIS A 54 -36.67 23.62 -3.34
C HIS A 54 -36.48 25.13 -3.21
N GLY A 55 -36.19 25.86 -4.29
CA GLY A 55 -36.18 27.32 -4.31
C GLY A 55 -35.09 27.97 -3.49
N ILE A 56 -33.97 27.30 -3.26
CA ILE A 56 -32.83 27.88 -2.50
C ILE A 56 -32.23 29.03 -3.28
N SER A 57 -32.27 30.24 -2.71
CA SER A 57 -31.71 31.44 -3.31
C SER A 57 -30.17 31.37 -3.46
N ASN A 58 -29.64 32.16 -4.39
CA ASN A 58 -28.19 32.25 -4.58
C ASN A 58 -27.48 32.80 -3.31
N GLN A 59 -28.14 33.64 -2.53
CA GLN A 59 -27.63 34.14 -1.26
C GLN A 59 -27.53 32.98 -0.25
N SER A 60 -28.57 32.18 -0.09
CA SER A 60 -28.56 31.04 0.80
C SER A 60 -27.49 30.00 0.41
N ARG A 61 -27.27 29.77 -0.89
CA ARG A 61 -26.16 28.90 -1.36
C ARG A 61 -24.78 29.42 -0.94
N ARG A 62 -24.55 30.74 -1.00
CA ARG A 62 -23.30 31.36 -0.54
C ARG A 62 -23.12 31.19 0.98
N GLU A 63 -24.18 31.37 1.74
CA GLU A 63 -24.16 31.19 3.19
C GLU A 63 -23.85 29.73 3.57
N TRP A 64 -24.47 28.75 2.91
CA TRP A 64 -24.21 27.35 3.14
C TRP A 64 -22.79 26.92 2.77
N ARG A 65 -22.24 27.44 1.67
CA ARG A 65 -20.82 27.23 1.33
C ARG A 65 -19.89 27.80 2.41
N ARG A 66 -20.21 28.98 2.94
CA ARG A 66 -19.46 29.57 4.04
C ARG A 66 -19.56 28.74 5.31
N ARG A 67 -20.74 28.27 5.68
CA ARG A 67 -20.98 27.39 6.83
C ARG A 67 -20.18 26.09 6.70
N ARG A 68 -20.12 25.48 5.52
CA ARG A 68 -19.32 24.30 5.27
C ARG A 68 -17.83 24.55 5.53
N ILE A 69 -17.27 25.65 5.05
CA ILE A 69 -15.87 26.00 5.29
C ILE A 69 -15.59 26.19 6.79
N ILE A 70 -16.54 26.80 7.51
CA ILE A 70 -16.42 27.00 8.96
C ILE A 70 -16.48 25.65 9.67
N ASP A 71 -17.38 24.76 9.28
CA ASP A 71 -17.51 23.40 9.81
C ASP A 71 -16.22 22.58 9.59
N GLU A 72 -15.70 22.53 8.38
CA GLU A 72 -14.40 21.87 8.08
C GLU A 72 -13.25 22.42 8.94
N ARG A 73 -13.18 23.76 9.12
CA ARG A 73 -12.17 24.39 9.97
C ARG A 73 -12.36 24.08 11.46
N SER A 74 -13.62 23.95 11.91
CA SER A 74 -13.92 23.62 13.30
C SER A 74 -13.49 22.19 13.64
N LYS A 75 -13.60 21.24 12.69
CA LYS A 75 -13.22 19.84 12.84
C LYS A 75 -11.71 19.63 12.90
N THR A 76 -10.94 20.55 12.32
CA THR A 76 -9.46 20.43 12.21
C THR A 76 -8.73 21.50 12.99
N ARG A 77 -9.16 21.79 14.24
CA ARG A 77 -8.57 22.85 15.07
C ARG A 77 -7.13 22.56 15.45
N LYS A 78 -6.82 21.33 15.86
CA LYS A 78 -5.49 20.95 16.33
C LYS A 78 -4.54 20.72 15.15
N SER A 79 -3.27 21.10 15.32
CA SER A 79 -2.21 20.87 14.31
C SER A 79 -2.10 19.39 13.94
N ARG A 80 -2.26 18.50 14.90
CA ARG A 80 -2.27 17.05 14.71
C ARG A 80 -3.38 16.59 13.77
N GLU A 81 -4.59 17.11 13.90
CA GLU A 81 -5.73 16.77 13.04
C GLU A 81 -5.48 17.23 11.60
N ARG A 82 -4.96 18.45 11.44
CA ARG A 82 -4.54 18.96 10.12
C ARG A 82 -3.46 18.12 9.46
N ASN A 83 -2.50 17.62 10.25
CA ASN A 83 -1.46 16.72 9.75
C ASN A 83 -2.03 15.36 9.34
N LEU A 84 -3.02 14.82 10.09
CA LEU A 84 -3.73 13.59 9.73
C LEU A 84 -4.50 13.74 8.42
N VAL A 85 -5.21 14.86 8.23
CA VAL A 85 -5.92 15.13 6.95
C VAL A 85 -4.96 15.12 5.78
N LYS A 86 -3.82 15.85 5.89
CA LYS A 86 -2.79 15.87 4.84
C LYS A 86 -2.17 14.50 4.59
N ALA A 87 -1.85 13.76 5.65
CA ALA A 87 -1.30 12.42 5.53
C ALA A 87 -2.26 11.45 4.83
N ASN A 88 -3.53 11.45 5.23
CA ASN A 88 -4.56 10.62 4.61
C ASN A 88 -4.79 10.99 3.14
N GLN A 89 -4.66 12.28 2.80
CA GLN A 89 -4.69 12.72 1.41
C GLN A 89 -3.50 12.14 0.62
N PHE A 90 -2.26 12.26 1.14
CA PHE A 90 -1.09 11.65 0.50
C PHE A 90 -1.23 10.13 0.34
N ILE A 91 -1.78 9.44 1.34
CA ILE A 91 -2.01 8.00 1.28
C ILE A 91 -2.99 7.65 0.17
N ARG A 92 -4.11 8.35 0.06
CA ARG A 92 -5.10 8.11 -1.00
C ARG A 92 -4.57 8.40 -2.40
N ASP A 93 -3.90 9.55 -2.55
CA ASP A 93 -3.51 10.06 -3.87
C ASP A 93 -2.24 9.35 -4.40
N ARG A 94 -1.32 8.95 -3.52
CA ARG A 94 0.02 8.52 -3.92
C ARG A 94 0.37 7.06 -3.60
N SER A 95 -0.34 6.38 -2.70
CA SER A 95 0.05 5.03 -2.27
C SER A 95 -0.18 3.96 -3.33
N GLN A 96 -1.12 4.17 -4.27
CA GLN A 96 -1.52 3.16 -5.27
C GLN A 96 -1.80 1.78 -4.66
N LEU A 97 -2.32 1.75 -3.44
CA LEU A 97 -2.71 0.54 -2.73
C LEU A 97 -4.23 0.35 -2.78
N PRO A 98 -4.73 -0.87 -2.64
CA PRO A 98 -6.15 -1.13 -2.42
C PRO A 98 -6.68 -0.38 -1.18
N ILE A 99 -7.97 -0.05 -1.18
CA ILE A 99 -8.60 0.75 -0.10
C ILE A 99 -8.38 0.11 1.28
N ALA A 100 -8.46 -1.22 1.38
CA ALA A 100 -8.22 -1.94 2.64
C ALA A 100 -6.79 -1.69 3.18
N LEU A 101 -5.78 -1.73 2.31
CA LEU A 101 -4.40 -1.46 2.70
C LEU A 101 -4.16 0.02 3.01
N GLN A 102 -4.85 0.94 2.31
CA GLN A 102 -4.80 2.36 2.64
C GLN A 102 -5.33 2.62 4.06
N GLU A 103 -6.33 1.88 4.48
CA GLU A 103 -6.88 1.98 5.83
C GLU A 103 -5.88 1.52 6.89
N GLU A 104 -5.17 0.41 6.66
CA GLU A 104 -4.09 -0.04 7.56
C GLU A 104 -2.91 0.95 7.59
N VAL A 105 -2.55 1.55 6.46
CA VAL A 105 -1.54 2.62 6.41
C VAL A 105 -1.99 3.83 7.25
N ALA A 106 -3.23 4.26 7.11
CA ALA A 106 -3.78 5.36 7.89
C ALA A 106 -3.82 5.05 9.39
N ARG A 107 -4.16 3.80 9.76
CA ARG A 107 -4.11 3.30 11.13
C ARG A 107 -2.70 3.33 11.71
N LEU A 108 -1.72 2.84 10.95
CA LEU A 108 -0.31 2.86 11.34
C LEU A 108 0.21 4.29 11.53
N TYR A 109 -0.09 5.19 10.57
CA TYR A 109 0.26 6.60 10.66
C TYR A 109 -0.34 7.27 11.91
N ARG A 110 -1.59 6.96 12.25
CA ARG A 110 -2.25 7.48 13.44
C ARG A 110 -1.54 7.02 14.72
N ARG A 111 -1.16 5.75 14.81
CA ARG A 111 -0.36 5.22 15.94
C ARG A 111 0.97 5.97 16.11
N LEU A 112 1.64 6.32 15.01
CA LEU A 112 2.87 7.11 15.02
C LEU A 112 2.62 8.56 15.47
N SER A 113 1.52 9.15 14.99
CA SER A 113 1.08 10.48 15.41
C SER A 113 0.75 10.53 16.91
N ASP A 114 0.12 9.49 17.44
CA ASP A 114 -0.20 9.35 18.87
C ASP A 114 1.06 9.27 19.74
N LYS A 115 2.09 8.59 19.25
CA LYS A 115 3.41 8.54 19.89
C LYS A 115 4.26 9.82 19.70
N GLY A 116 3.73 10.85 19.02
CA GLY A 116 4.44 12.11 18.77
C GLY A 116 5.56 12.01 17.72
N TYR A 117 5.71 10.86 17.03
CA TYR A 117 6.81 10.63 16.08
C TYR A 117 6.79 11.56 14.86
N VAL A 118 5.62 12.02 14.44
CA VAL A 118 5.43 12.88 13.25
C VAL A 118 5.98 14.29 13.48
N THR A 119 6.08 14.73 14.72
CA THR A 119 6.54 16.09 15.05
C THR A 119 7.99 16.30 14.60
N GLY A 120 8.23 17.37 13.84
CA GLY A 120 9.55 17.70 13.29
C GLY A 120 9.99 16.86 12.08
N ARG A 121 9.09 16.04 11.50
CA ARG A 121 9.37 15.24 10.31
C ARG A 121 8.42 15.58 9.16
N SER A 122 8.82 15.22 7.94
CA SER A 122 7.98 15.35 6.74
C SER A 122 6.74 14.46 6.86
N ILE A 123 5.54 15.06 6.70
CA ILE A 123 4.28 14.30 6.70
C ILE A 123 4.28 13.27 5.57
N ALA A 124 4.71 13.69 4.37
CA ALA A 124 4.82 12.80 3.22
C ALA A 124 5.82 11.67 3.48
N GLY A 125 6.98 11.98 4.11
CA GLY A 125 8.00 10.98 4.44
C GLY A 125 7.51 9.92 5.41
N VAL A 126 6.80 10.31 6.46
CA VAL A 126 6.23 9.34 7.41
C VAL A 126 5.10 8.54 6.76
N ALA A 127 4.25 9.16 5.93
CA ALA A 127 3.21 8.45 5.18
C ALA A 127 3.80 7.43 4.21
N ALA A 128 4.86 7.78 3.45
CA ALA A 128 5.58 6.88 2.58
C ALA A 128 6.20 5.69 3.32
N ALA A 129 6.82 5.94 4.48
CA ALA A 129 7.37 4.88 5.33
C ALA A 129 6.27 3.91 5.82
N CYS A 130 5.11 4.43 6.25
CA CYS A 130 3.97 3.61 6.63
C CYS A 130 3.45 2.78 5.44
N THR A 131 3.33 3.39 4.25
CA THR A 131 2.90 2.72 3.01
C THR A 131 3.83 1.54 2.68
N TYR A 132 5.15 1.77 2.72
CA TYR A 132 6.13 0.72 2.48
C TYR A 132 6.04 -0.44 3.49
N LEU A 133 5.89 -0.12 4.78
CA LEU A 133 5.84 -1.12 5.84
C LEU A 133 4.59 -2.00 5.77
N VAL A 134 3.43 -1.38 5.59
CA VAL A 134 2.17 -2.13 5.44
C VAL A 134 2.19 -2.99 4.17
N ALA A 135 2.64 -2.43 3.05
CA ALA A 135 2.77 -3.20 1.80
C ALA A 135 3.68 -4.43 1.98
N ARG A 136 4.75 -4.31 2.77
CA ARG A 136 5.66 -5.41 3.09
C ARG A 136 5.02 -6.45 4.01
N GLU A 137 4.24 -6.05 5.00
CA GLU A 137 3.53 -6.97 5.91
C GLU A 137 2.44 -7.76 5.20
N GLU A 138 1.72 -7.10 4.30
CA GLU A 138 0.62 -7.69 3.54
C GLU A 138 1.08 -8.43 2.26
N ASN A 139 2.37 -8.72 2.14
CA ASN A 139 2.94 -9.46 1.01
C ASN A 139 2.70 -8.81 -0.37
N VAL A 140 2.55 -7.49 -0.42
CA VAL A 140 2.51 -6.68 -1.64
C VAL A 140 3.82 -5.88 -1.73
N PRO A 141 4.94 -6.51 -2.09
CA PRO A 141 6.24 -5.86 -1.97
C PRO A 141 6.35 -4.67 -2.91
N ARG A 142 6.82 -3.55 -2.38
CA ARG A 142 7.16 -2.33 -3.11
C ARG A 142 8.66 -2.11 -3.03
N GLN A 143 9.23 -1.53 -4.05
CA GLN A 143 10.63 -1.10 -3.99
C GLN A 143 10.73 0.28 -3.33
N ILE A 144 11.81 0.52 -2.59
CA ILE A 144 12.02 1.82 -1.92
C ILE A 144 12.11 2.97 -2.92
N PRO A 145 12.82 2.84 -4.06
CA PRO A 145 12.83 3.88 -5.10
C PRO A 145 11.44 4.21 -5.64
N ASP A 146 10.62 3.20 -5.95
CA ASP A 146 9.27 3.40 -6.51
C ASP A 146 8.42 4.22 -5.52
N VAL A 147 8.48 3.89 -4.23
CA VAL A 147 7.74 4.62 -3.18
C VAL A 147 8.30 6.03 -2.98
N ALA A 148 9.62 6.20 -3.05
CA ALA A 148 10.27 7.50 -2.92
C ALA A 148 9.84 8.46 -4.05
N GLU A 149 9.78 7.96 -5.28
CA GLU A 149 9.30 8.70 -6.44
C GLU A 149 7.82 9.09 -6.30
N GLN A 150 6.95 8.13 -5.96
CA GLN A 150 5.50 8.36 -5.76
C GLN A 150 5.21 9.47 -4.74
N PHE A 151 5.96 9.49 -3.64
CA PHE A 151 5.79 10.50 -2.59
C PHE A 151 6.66 11.74 -2.78
N SER A 152 7.50 11.78 -3.83
CA SER A 152 8.44 12.88 -4.12
C SER A 152 9.40 13.15 -2.96
N ILE A 153 10.08 12.10 -2.48
CA ILE A 153 10.99 12.12 -1.33
C ILE A 153 12.32 11.50 -1.74
N GLU A 154 13.40 11.92 -1.13
CA GLU A 154 14.71 11.32 -1.34
C GLU A 154 14.75 9.88 -0.78
N GLU A 155 15.30 8.94 -1.56
CA GLU A 155 15.39 7.52 -1.19
C GLU A 155 16.15 7.30 0.13
N LYS A 156 17.21 8.06 0.35
CA LYS A 156 18.01 7.98 1.59
C LYS A 156 17.19 8.41 2.81
N GLU A 157 16.39 9.47 2.69
CA GLU A 157 15.49 9.94 3.74
C GLU A 157 14.43 8.90 4.04
N LEU A 158 13.79 8.35 3.00
CA LEU A 158 12.77 7.29 3.15
C LEU A 158 13.36 6.06 3.85
N SER A 159 14.53 5.57 3.43
CA SER A 159 15.23 4.44 4.03
C SER A 159 15.56 4.67 5.51
N ARG A 160 15.91 5.91 5.88
CA ARG A 160 16.14 6.30 7.27
C ARG A 160 14.85 6.27 8.10
N LEU A 161 13.76 6.82 7.55
CA LEU A 161 12.46 6.84 8.23
C LEU A 161 11.91 5.43 8.41
N ILE A 162 11.99 4.56 7.42
CA ILE A 162 11.58 3.15 7.51
C ILE A 162 12.30 2.46 8.68
N ARG A 163 13.63 2.57 8.76
CA ARG A 163 14.41 1.97 9.85
C ARG A 163 14.02 2.50 11.22
N GLN A 164 13.75 3.80 11.34
CA GLN A 164 13.32 4.41 12.60
C GLN A 164 11.93 3.93 13.02
N VAL A 165 10.98 3.86 12.08
CA VAL A 165 9.63 3.36 12.35
C VAL A 165 9.64 1.89 12.73
N CYS A 166 10.41 1.04 12.03
CA CYS A 166 10.59 -0.37 12.36
C CYS A 166 11.06 -0.56 13.81
N ARG A 167 12.09 0.18 14.22
CA ARG A 167 12.61 0.11 15.60
C ARG A 167 11.57 0.55 16.63
N MET A 168 10.81 1.60 16.35
CA MET A 168 9.84 2.16 17.28
C MET A 168 8.60 1.27 17.44
N LEU A 169 8.22 0.54 16.41
CA LEU A 169 7.03 -0.31 16.40
C LEU A 169 7.36 -1.79 16.57
N ASN A 170 8.66 -2.17 16.66
CA ASN A 170 9.14 -3.55 16.68
C ASN A 170 8.62 -4.38 15.47
N MET A 171 8.55 -3.74 14.29
CA MET A 171 8.12 -4.39 13.06
C MET A 171 9.34 -4.98 12.35
N HIS A 172 9.52 -6.30 12.46
CA HIS A 172 10.69 -7.02 11.91
C HIS A 172 10.28 -8.02 10.83
N SER A 173 9.23 -7.72 10.04
CA SER A 173 8.84 -8.57 8.93
C SER A 173 9.98 -8.70 7.92
N ILE A 174 10.33 -9.93 7.56
CA ILE A 174 11.32 -10.25 6.54
C ILE A 174 10.56 -10.57 5.26
N SER A 175 10.88 -9.85 4.16
CA SER A 175 10.29 -10.15 2.86
C SER A 175 10.88 -11.45 2.30
N SER A 176 10.05 -12.38 1.87
CA SER A 176 10.49 -13.56 1.15
C SER A 176 10.81 -13.22 -0.31
N PRO A 177 11.81 -13.87 -0.96
CA PRO A 177 12.07 -13.72 -2.39
C PRO A 177 10.85 -14.03 -3.29
N ASP A 178 9.99 -14.95 -2.86
CA ASP A 178 8.77 -15.35 -3.55
C ASP A 178 7.84 -14.17 -3.88
N GLN A 179 7.72 -13.23 -2.96
CA GLN A 179 6.87 -12.04 -3.11
C GLN A 179 7.26 -11.15 -4.30
N TYR A 180 8.54 -11.20 -4.72
CA TYR A 180 9.08 -10.38 -5.82
C TYR A 180 9.03 -11.07 -7.18
N ILE A 181 8.78 -12.40 -7.25
CA ILE A 181 8.79 -13.17 -8.49
C ILE A 181 7.72 -12.66 -9.45
N ASP A 182 6.46 -12.63 -9.01
CA ASP A 182 5.34 -12.22 -9.85
C ASP A 182 5.43 -10.76 -10.36
N PRO A 183 5.73 -9.76 -9.50
CA PRO A 183 5.96 -8.40 -9.96
C PRO A 183 7.10 -8.25 -10.98
N PHE A 184 8.19 -8.98 -10.80
CA PHE A 184 9.32 -8.90 -11.73
C PHE A 184 9.01 -9.61 -13.05
N MET A 185 8.33 -10.75 -13.02
CA MET A 185 7.88 -11.43 -14.23
C MET A 185 6.94 -10.55 -15.05
N SER A 186 6.01 -9.86 -14.40
CA SER A 186 5.09 -8.92 -15.05
C SER A 186 5.83 -7.72 -15.68
N LYS A 187 6.81 -7.15 -14.97
CA LYS A 187 7.63 -6.04 -15.50
C LYS A 187 8.54 -6.47 -16.66
N LEU A 188 8.96 -7.74 -16.71
CA LEU A 188 9.77 -8.32 -17.79
C LEU A 188 8.93 -8.85 -18.95
N GLU A 189 7.59 -8.78 -18.85
CA GLU A 189 6.67 -9.33 -19.84
C GLU A 189 6.97 -10.81 -20.18
N LEU A 190 7.28 -11.61 -19.14
CA LEU A 190 7.59 -13.02 -19.31
C LEU A 190 6.31 -13.86 -19.43
N PRO A 191 6.34 -14.95 -20.22
CA PRO A 191 5.17 -15.81 -20.38
C PRO A 191 4.80 -16.49 -19.04
N PRO A 192 3.48 -16.68 -18.77
CA PRO A 192 3.01 -17.30 -17.53
C PRO A 192 3.54 -18.73 -17.31
N SER A 193 3.90 -19.44 -18.37
CA SER A 193 4.51 -20.77 -18.30
C SER A 193 5.84 -20.81 -17.54
N MET A 194 6.59 -19.72 -17.55
CA MET A 194 7.85 -19.62 -16.80
C MET A 194 7.64 -19.51 -15.29
N ARG A 195 6.47 -19.06 -14.85
CA ARG A 195 6.15 -18.95 -13.42
C ARG A 195 6.33 -20.28 -12.69
N SER A 196 5.83 -21.36 -13.27
CA SER A 196 5.99 -22.69 -12.67
C SER A 196 7.44 -23.12 -12.54
N GLN A 197 8.28 -22.78 -13.52
CA GLN A 197 9.71 -23.09 -13.48
C GLN A 197 10.43 -22.27 -12.40
N VAL A 198 10.15 -20.97 -12.32
CA VAL A 198 10.73 -20.11 -11.26
C VAL A 198 10.27 -20.57 -9.87
N GLN A 199 9.00 -20.92 -9.72
CA GLN A 199 8.47 -21.44 -8.46
C GLN A 199 9.09 -22.80 -8.10
N HIS A 200 9.31 -23.67 -9.08
CA HIS A 200 10.02 -24.93 -8.87
C HIS A 200 11.45 -24.68 -8.40
N LEU A 201 12.21 -23.80 -9.08
CA LEU A 201 13.57 -23.42 -8.64
C LEU A 201 13.55 -22.83 -7.22
N TRP A 202 12.57 -22.00 -6.91
CA TRP A 202 12.42 -21.46 -5.58
C TRP A 202 12.11 -22.54 -4.54
N SER A 203 11.24 -23.51 -4.85
CA SER A 203 10.94 -24.62 -3.93
C SER A 203 12.16 -25.48 -3.59
N VAL A 204 13.10 -25.61 -4.53
CA VAL A 204 14.38 -26.30 -4.33
C VAL A 204 15.36 -25.46 -3.49
N VAL A 205 15.42 -24.15 -3.72
CA VAL A 205 16.36 -23.26 -3.01
C VAL A 205 15.87 -22.90 -1.60
N LYS A 206 14.55 -22.80 -1.41
CA LYS A 206 13.91 -22.36 -0.15
C LYS A 206 14.38 -23.12 1.10
N PRO A 207 14.52 -24.46 1.10
CA PRO A 207 14.98 -25.21 2.29
C PRO A 207 16.43 -24.87 2.70
N HIS A 208 17.24 -24.36 1.76
CA HIS A 208 18.66 -24.07 1.98
C HIS A 208 18.84 -22.60 2.37
N GLU A 209 18.47 -22.29 3.59
CA GLU A 209 18.52 -20.91 4.11
C GLU A 209 19.93 -20.30 4.06
N ASP A 210 20.97 -21.08 4.22
CA ASP A 210 22.39 -20.66 4.18
C ASP A 210 22.75 -19.94 2.88
N VAL A 211 22.09 -20.26 1.77
CA VAL A 211 22.39 -19.70 0.45
C VAL A 211 21.77 -18.31 0.28
N TRP A 212 20.57 -18.10 0.77
CA TRP A 212 19.81 -16.86 0.51
C TRP A 212 19.57 -15.99 1.73
N GLN A 213 19.68 -16.53 2.96
CA GLN A 213 19.51 -15.77 4.19
C GLN A 213 20.61 -14.68 4.30
N GLY A 214 20.22 -13.48 4.72
CA GLY A 214 21.12 -12.33 4.77
C GLY A 214 21.38 -11.66 3.41
N LYS A 215 20.85 -12.19 2.31
CA LYS A 215 20.91 -11.56 0.98
C LYS A 215 19.66 -10.71 0.74
N LYS A 216 19.76 -9.76 -0.21
CA LYS A 216 18.59 -8.99 -0.61
C LYS A 216 17.57 -9.90 -1.31
N PRO A 217 16.31 -10.00 -0.83
CA PRO A 217 15.32 -10.92 -1.42
C PRO A 217 15.03 -10.62 -2.89
N MET A 218 15.05 -9.33 -3.28
CA MET A 218 14.92 -8.91 -4.68
C MET A 218 16.03 -9.48 -5.57
N GLY A 219 17.28 -9.53 -5.05
CA GLY A 219 18.40 -10.10 -5.77
C GLY A 219 18.27 -11.61 -5.97
N VAL A 220 17.80 -12.33 -4.96
CA VAL A 220 17.55 -13.77 -5.05
C VAL A 220 16.45 -14.06 -6.07
N ALA A 221 15.32 -13.32 -6.03
CA ALA A 221 14.25 -13.44 -7.01
C ALA A 221 14.77 -13.16 -8.46
N ALA A 222 15.57 -12.12 -8.62
CA ALA A 222 16.19 -11.79 -9.92
C ALA A 222 17.09 -12.92 -10.45
N ALA A 223 17.91 -13.53 -9.59
CA ALA A 223 18.77 -14.65 -9.95
C ALA A 223 17.97 -15.89 -10.35
N LEU A 224 16.90 -16.22 -9.64
CA LEU A 224 15.97 -17.32 -10.00
C LEU A 224 15.32 -17.09 -11.35
N ILE A 225 14.83 -15.87 -11.61
CA ILE A 225 14.20 -15.51 -12.88
C ILE A 225 15.24 -15.59 -14.03
N TYR A 226 16.44 -15.07 -13.83
CA TYR A 226 17.51 -15.15 -14.84
C TYR A 226 17.85 -16.61 -15.17
N LYS A 227 17.98 -17.48 -14.17
CA LYS A 227 18.23 -18.90 -14.35
C LYS A 227 17.13 -19.59 -15.13
N ALA A 228 15.88 -19.34 -14.77
CA ALA A 228 14.71 -19.87 -15.50
C ALA A 228 14.68 -19.39 -16.96
N CYS A 229 14.98 -18.09 -17.21
CA CYS A 229 15.06 -17.55 -18.57
C CYS A 229 16.15 -18.23 -19.41
N SER A 230 17.31 -18.53 -18.81
CA SER A 230 18.42 -19.20 -19.51
C SER A 230 18.07 -20.65 -19.86
N GLU A 231 17.27 -21.34 -19.06
CA GLU A 231 16.84 -22.73 -19.29
C GLU A 231 15.68 -22.84 -20.26
N SER A 232 14.79 -21.86 -20.31
CA SER A 232 13.55 -21.88 -21.09
C SER A 232 13.68 -21.38 -22.53
N GLY A 233 14.87 -20.99 -22.97
CA GLY A 233 15.06 -20.46 -24.33
C GLY A 233 14.48 -19.07 -24.58
N SER A 234 14.08 -18.34 -23.54
CA SER A 234 13.67 -16.95 -23.60
C SER A 234 14.72 -16.05 -22.90
N PRO A 235 15.94 -15.92 -23.44
CA PRO A 235 17.02 -15.26 -22.75
C PRO A 235 16.71 -13.77 -22.58
N ARG A 236 16.87 -13.28 -21.35
CA ARG A 236 16.86 -11.85 -21.01
C ARG A 236 18.26 -11.41 -20.62
N THR A 237 18.59 -10.14 -20.89
CA THR A 237 19.90 -9.62 -20.53
C THR A 237 20.02 -9.42 -19.01
N GLN A 238 21.26 -9.60 -18.49
CA GLN A 238 21.50 -9.34 -17.07
C GLN A 238 21.17 -7.89 -16.70
N SER A 239 21.45 -6.96 -17.61
CA SER A 239 21.17 -5.53 -17.41
C SER A 239 19.68 -5.23 -17.25
N GLU A 240 18.80 -5.83 -18.07
CA GLU A 240 17.33 -5.67 -17.93
C GLU A 240 16.83 -6.16 -16.57
N ILE A 241 17.26 -7.35 -16.17
CA ILE A 241 16.83 -7.92 -14.89
C ILE A 241 17.38 -7.11 -13.71
N CYS A 242 18.63 -6.66 -13.80
CA CYS A 242 19.27 -5.80 -12.79
C CYS A 242 18.53 -4.46 -12.63
N SER A 243 18.11 -3.85 -13.74
CA SER A 243 17.38 -2.57 -13.70
C SER A 243 16.05 -2.70 -12.98
N ILE A 244 15.28 -3.79 -13.24
CA ILE A 244 13.99 -4.04 -12.60
C ILE A 244 14.14 -4.39 -11.11
N ALA A 245 15.15 -5.20 -10.78
CA ALA A 245 15.40 -5.62 -9.40
C ALA A 245 16.16 -4.58 -8.57
N ASN A 246 16.64 -3.51 -9.18
CA ASN A 246 17.50 -2.50 -8.55
C ASN A 246 18.71 -3.14 -7.83
N VAL A 247 19.42 -4.01 -8.55
CA VAL A 247 20.59 -4.76 -8.07
C VAL A 247 21.74 -4.60 -9.06
N SER A 248 22.97 -4.57 -8.58
CA SER A 248 24.13 -4.53 -9.48
C SER A 248 24.37 -5.89 -10.15
N GLU A 249 24.91 -5.89 -11.38
CA GLU A 249 25.25 -7.13 -12.10
C GLU A 249 26.24 -8.00 -11.32
N VAL A 250 27.17 -7.38 -10.59
CA VAL A 250 28.11 -8.12 -9.72
C VAL A 250 27.37 -8.92 -8.66
N THR A 251 26.37 -8.30 -8.03
CA THR A 251 25.54 -8.97 -7.03
C THR A 251 24.72 -10.09 -7.66
N LEU A 252 24.12 -9.84 -8.82
CA LEU A 252 23.37 -10.86 -9.56
C LEU A 252 24.24 -12.07 -9.89
N ARG A 253 25.45 -11.87 -10.46
CA ARG A 253 26.39 -12.94 -10.78
C ARG A 253 26.85 -13.71 -9.56
N GLY A 254 27.06 -13.01 -8.42
CA GLY A 254 27.39 -13.67 -7.16
C GLY A 254 26.28 -14.60 -6.67
N LEU A 255 25.02 -14.15 -6.75
CA LEU A 255 23.85 -14.95 -6.37
C LEU A 255 23.61 -16.11 -7.33
N LEU A 256 23.81 -15.92 -8.63
CA LEU A 256 23.73 -17.00 -9.62
C LEU A 256 24.71 -18.13 -9.32
N ARG A 257 25.97 -17.81 -9.07
CA ARG A 257 26.98 -18.82 -8.70
C ARG A 257 26.59 -19.61 -7.43
N LEU A 258 26.00 -18.95 -6.44
CA LEU A 258 25.54 -19.61 -5.22
C LEU A 258 24.39 -20.57 -5.51
N ILE A 259 23.40 -20.14 -6.31
CA ILE A 259 22.25 -20.97 -6.69
C ILE A 259 22.69 -22.14 -7.58
N GLU A 260 23.54 -21.91 -8.56
CA GLU A 260 24.08 -22.95 -9.44
C GLU A 260 24.90 -23.99 -8.68
N GLY A 261 25.76 -23.52 -7.74
CA GLY A 261 26.51 -24.42 -6.88
C GLY A 261 25.64 -25.27 -5.94
N LEU A 262 24.48 -24.76 -5.55
CA LEU A 262 23.50 -25.54 -4.78
C LEU A 262 22.79 -26.57 -5.67
N LEU A 263 22.34 -26.16 -6.86
CA LEU A 263 21.65 -27.03 -7.79
C LEU A 263 22.55 -28.19 -8.27
N SER A 264 23.86 -27.93 -8.52
CA SER A 264 24.82 -28.98 -8.87
C SER A 264 25.00 -30.00 -7.77
N LYS A 265 25.12 -29.57 -6.51
CA LYS A 265 25.21 -30.49 -5.35
C LYS A 265 23.97 -31.36 -5.17
N LEU A 266 22.79 -30.82 -5.43
CA LEU A 266 21.53 -31.58 -5.34
C LEU A 266 21.36 -32.55 -6.51
N GLY A 267 21.83 -32.19 -7.72
CA GLY A 267 21.85 -33.06 -8.89
C GLY A 267 22.78 -34.26 -8.72
N GLU A 268 23.94 -34.08 -8.10
CA GLU A 268 24.90 -35.16 -7.79
C GLU A 268 24.36 -36.10 -6.68
N GLY A 269 23.61 -35.57 -5.71
CA GLY A 269 23.01 -36.36 -4.63
C GLY A 269 21.80 -37.22 -5.06
N SER A 270 21.19 -36.94 -6.21
CA SER A 270 20.06 -37.70 -6.75
C SER A 270 20.49 -38.89 -7.63
N GLN A 271 21.81 -39.04 -7.88
CA GLN A 271 22.36 -40.15 -8.69
C GLN A 271 23.04 -41.23 -7.85
N GLN A 272 23.03 -41.12 -6.54
CA GLN A 272 23.44 -42.15 -5.57
C GLN A 272 22.21 -42.76 -4.88
#